data_c36a12815ba9858df8ee9c3616c00781
#
_entry.id   c36a12815ba9858df8ee9c3616c00781
#
_cell.length_a   1.000
_cell.length_b   1.000
_cell.length_c   1.000
_cell.angle_alpha   90.00
_cell.angle_beta   90.00
_cell.angle_gamma   90.00
#
_symmetry.space_group_name_H-M   'P 1'
#
loop_
_entity.id
_entity.type
_entity.pdbx_description
1 polymer ?
#
loop_
_entity_poly.entity_id
_entity_poly.type
_entity_poly.pdbx_seq_one_letter_code
_entity_poly.pdbx_strand_id
1 'polypeptide(L)'
;MLERIKETAAFIQARIENFQPEVGIILGTGLGDFADRIDEKYSIDYKEIPNFPVSTVEGHKGKLIFGLLEGRRVVAMQGRFHYYEGYTMQQVTFPVRVLKLLGIRYLFVSNASGGVNPSFRVGDLMVITDHINLMPNPLIGPNMAEFGPRFPDMHNCYDQHLIILATRIAEEKGIKLQYGVYVGGTGPTFETQAEYRYFKAIGGDAGMSTVPEVIVARHMSIPVFGVSVITNCGLSDEVGDHEDVQRQGAKAGVKMAELFMEMIKNL
;
A
#
# COMPACT_ATOMS: atom_id res chain seq x y z
N MET A 1 13.69 6.46 -17.66
CA MET A 1 13.04 5.87 -16.48
C MET A 1 13.85 4.68 -15.95
N LEU A 2 14.07 3.63 -16.72
CA LEU A 2 14.77 2.41 -16.29
C LEU A 2 16.14 2.69 -15.67
N GLU A 3 16.99 3.49 -16.32
CA GLU A 3 18.33 3.82 -15.79
C GLU A 3 18.26 4.55 -14.44
N ARG A 4 17.27 5.44 -14.25
CA ARG A 4 17.03 6.08 -12.95
C ARG A 4 16.65 5.07 -11.86
N ILE A 5 15.84 4.06 -12.20
CA ILE A 5 15.45 3.00 -11.25
C ILE A 5 16.68 2.18 -10.84
N LYS A 6 17.54 1.81 -11.80
CA LYS A 6 18.79 1.07 -11.55
C LYS A 6 19.77 1.89 -10.70
N GLU A 7 19.97 3.17 -11.04
CA GLU A 7 20.80 4.10 -10.28
C GLU A 7 20.34 4.19 -8.82
N THR A 8 19.04 4.39 -8.62
CA THR A 8 18.46 4.47 -7.28
C THR A 8 18.60 3.17 -6.50
N ALA A 9 18.36 2.04 -7.14
CA ALA A 9 18.53 0.73 -6.51
C ALA A 9 20.00 0.49 -6.10
N ALA A 10 20.96 0.81 -6.97
CA ALA A 10 22.39 0.69 -6.68
C ALA A 10 22.82 1.61 -5.52
N PHE A 11 22.31 2.85 -5.48
CA PHE A 11 22.56 3.78 -4.38
C PHE A 11 22.05 3.20 -3.04
N ILE A 12 20.84 2.68 -3.02
CA ILE A 12 20.26 2.07 -1.81
C ILE A 12 21.08 0.83 -1.40
N GLN A 13 21.37 -0.08 -2.34
CA GLN A 13 22.14 -1.30 -2.07
C GLN A 13 23.49 -1.00 -1.40
N ALA A 14 24.17 0.04 -1.85
CA ALA A 14 25.44 0.47 -1.25
C ALA A 14 25.26 0.98 0.20
N ARG A 15 24.14 1.65 0.50
CA ARG A 15 23.81 2.18 1.84
C ARG A 15 23.38 1.12 2.84
N ILE A 16 22.83 0.00 2.36
CA ILE A 16 22.31 -1.09 3.17
C ILE A 16 23.23 -2.33 3.12
N GLU A 17 24.50 -2.17 2.74
CA GLU A 17 25.51 -3.24 2.70
C GLU A 17 24.99 -4.50 1.95
N ASN A 18 24.27 -4.30 0.85
CA ASN A 18 23.61 -5.35 0.06
C ASN A 18 22.59 -6.21 0.85
N PHE A 19 21.98 -5.66 1.92
CA PHE A 19 20.84 -6.29 2.57
C PHE A 19 19.74 -6.55 1.53
N GLN A 20 19.28 -7.80 1.44
CA GLN A 20 18.29 -8.22 0.44
C GLN A 20 16.92 -8.44 1.11
N PRO A 21 15.99 -7.47 1.06
CA PRO A 21 14.66 -7.65 1.59
C PRO A 21 13.86 -8.67 0.78
N GLU A 22 13.05 -9.48 1.46
CA GLU A 22 12.15 -10.44 0.85
C GLU A 22 10.72 -9.87 0.72
N VAL A 23 10.35 -9.01 1.67
CA VAL A 23 9.00 -8.41 1.74
C VAL A 23 9.11 -6.90 1.69
N GLY A 24 8.38 -6.29 0.75
CA GLY A 24 8.13 -4.86 0.71
C GLY A 24 6.82 -4.54 1.44
N ILE A 25 6.81 -3.47 2.23
CA ILE A 25 5.63 -3.03 2.97
C ILE A 25 5.41 -1.55 2.70
N ILE A 26 4.23 -1.16 2.24
CA ILE A 26 3.86 0.24 2.05
C ILE A 26 2.83 0.63 3.11
N LEU A 27 3.23 1.54 4.01
CA LEU A 27 2.40 1.99 5.12
C LEU A 27 1.62 3.24 4.73
N GLY A 28 0.30 3.17 4.89
CA GLY A 28 -0.62 4.28 4.64
C GLY A 28 -0.78 5.23 5.82
N THR A 29 -1.66 6.21 5.65
CA THR A 29 -1.99 7.23 6.64
C THR A 29 -2.44 6.61 7.97
N GLY A 30 -1.86 7.05 9.08
CA GLY A 30 -2.14 6.55 10.42
C GLY A 30 -1.51 5.19 10.75
N LEU A 31 -0.78 4.56 9.81
CA LEU A 31 -0.24 3.20 9.97
C LEU A 31 1.30 3.20 10.11
N GLY A 32 1.92 4.37 10.15
CA GLY A 32 3.38 4.53 10.18
C GLY A 32 4.08 3.89 11.38
N ASP A 33 3.41 3.76 12.52
CA ASP A 33 3.95 3.18 13.76
C ASP A 33 4.20 1.66 13.64
N PHE A 34 3.65 1.00 12.61
CA PHE A 34 4.01 -0.38 12.30
C PHE A 34 5.52 -0.55 12.09
N ALA A 35 6.19 0.47 11.54
CA ALA A 35 7.63 0.42 11.31
C ALA A 35 8.45 0.23 12.60
N ASP A 36 7.93 0.64 13.75
CA ASP A 36 8.57 0.47 15.06
C ASP A 36 8.59 -1.01 15.52
N ARG A 37 7.88 -1.91 14.81
CA ARG A 37 7.94 -3.37 15.03
C ARG A 37 9.09 -4.05 14.31
N ILE A 38 9.75 -3.34 13.38
CA ILE A 38 10.89 -3.87 12.63
C ILE A 38 12.14 -3.72 13.48
N ASP A 39 12.90 -4.80 13.64
CA ASP A 39 14.28 -4.73 14.17
C ASP A 39 15.16 -4.06 13.11
N GLU A 40 15.18 -2.71 13.18
CA GLU A 40 15.80 -1.85 12.18
C GLU A 40 17.31 -2.09 12.09
N LYS A 41 17.80 -2.30 10.86
CA LYS A 41 19.23 -2.39 10.56
C LYS A 41 19.71 -1.16 9.82
N TYR A 42 18.91 -0.64 8.89
CA TYR A 42 19.22 0.54 8.10
C TYR A 42 17.96 1.38 7.88
N SER A 43 18.17 2.69 7.82
CA SER A 43 17.11 3.67 7.55
C SER A 43 17.64 4.74 6.61
N ILE A 44 16.87 5.12 5.60
CA ILE A 44 17.24 6.13 4.61
C ILE A 44 16.06 7.07 4.39
N ASP A 45 16.26 8.37 4.62
CA ASP A 45 15.26 9.37 4.31
C ASP A 45 15.03 9.47 2.80
N TYR A 46 13.77 9.59 2.35
CA TYR A 46 13.45 9.70 0.91
C TYR A 46 14.20 10.85 0.22
N LYS A 47 14.37 11.97 0.91
CA LYS A 47 15.11 13.15 0.38
C LYS A 47 16.58 12.88 0.08
N GLU A 48 17.17 11.84 0.67
CA GLU A 48 18.56 11.44 0.44
C GLU A 48 18.70 10.49 -0.73
N ILE A 49 17.58 9.89 -1.19
CA ILE A 49 17.57 8.88 -2.24
C ILE A 49 17.45 9.58 -3.60
N PRO A 50 18.39 9.42 -4.52
CA PRO A 50 18.31 10.01 -5.83
C PRO A 50 17.07 9.55 -6.59
N ASN A 51 16.42 10.47 -7.30
CA ASN A 51 15.21 10.25 -8.10
C ASN A 51 13.94 9.87 -7.31
N PHE A 52 14.00 9.72 -5.98
CA PHE A 52 12.81 9.49 -5.17
C PHE A 52 11.95 10.74 -5.07
N PRO A 53 10.62 10.63 -5.08
CA PRO A 53 9.75 11.71 -4.66
C PRO A 53 9.95 12.01 -3.17
N VAL A 54 9.46 13.16 -2.73
CA VAL A 54 9.43 13.53 -1.31
C VAL A 54 7.98 13.54 -0.87
N SER A 55 7.64 12.78 0.19
CA SER A 55 6.28 12.81 0.74
C SER A 55 5.98 14.16 1.38
N THR A 56 4.84 14.75 1.02
CA THR A 56 4.36 16.03 1.53
C THR A 56 3.15 15.86 2.45
N VAL A 57 2.65 14.65 2.59
CA VAL A 57 1.47 14.33 3.41
C VAL A 57 1.86 14.29 4.88
N GLU A 58 1.13 15.04 5.70
CA GLU A 58 1.29 15.04 7.15
C GLU A 58 1.09 13.63 7.74
N GLY A 59 1.96 13.23 8.67
CA GLY A 59 1.97 11.88 9.25
C GLY A 59 2.80 10.85 8.47
N HIS A 60 3.31 11.18 7.29
CA HIS A 60 4.26 10.35 6.56
C HIS A 60 5.70 10.74 6.95
N LYS A 61 6.43 9.85 7.63
CA LYS A 61 7.82 10.11 8.07
C LYS A 61 8.82 10.19 6.91
N GLY A 62 8.47 9.64 5.73
CA GLY A 62 9.27 9.76 4.51
C GLY A 62 10.60 8.99 4.55
N LYS A 63 10.57 7.73 4.99
CA LYS A 63 11.75 6.86 5.14
C LYS A 63 11.56 5.50 4.53
N LEU A 64 12.66 4.92 4.03
CA LEU A 64 12.81 3.47 3.87
C LEU A 64 13.45 2.89 5.12
N ILE A 65 12.84 1.87 5.69
CA ILE A 65 13.34 1.15 6.87
C ILE A 65 13.61 -0.29 6.45
N PHE A 66 14.82 -0.76 6.66
CA PHE A 66 15.26 -2.12 6.37
C PHE A 66 15.58 -2.84 7.66
N GLY A 67 15.12 -4.07 7.82
CA GLY A 67 15.39 -4.82 9.03
C GLY A 67 14.75 -6.19 9.04
N LEU A 68 14.68 -6.78 10.23
CA LEU A 68 14.03 -8.06 10.44
C LEU A 68 12.66 -7.86 11.08
N LEU A 69 11.69 -8.59 10.57
CA LEU A 69 10.35 -8.69 11.14
C LEU A 69 9.96 -10.17 11.19
N GLU A 70 9.74 -10.72 12.40
CA GLU A 70 9.46 -12.13 12.59
C GLU A 70 10.50 -13.05 11.90
N GLY A 71 11.77 -12.64 11.89
CA GLY A 71 12.88 -13.38 11.28
C GLY A 71 13.01 -13.22 9.76
N ARG A 72 12.10 -12.51 9.09
CA ARG A 72 12.16 -12.22 7.65
C ARG A 72 12.79 -10.86 7.38
N ARG A 73 13.53 -10.77 6.28
CA ARG A 73 14.12 -9.52 5.83
C ARG A 73 13.06 -8.67 5.14
N VAL A 74 12.79 -7.50 5.68
CA VAL A 74 11.76 -6.60 5.17
C VAL A 74 12.33 -5.23 4.79
N VAL A 75 11.62 -4.54 3.91
CA VAL A 75 11.75 -3.11 3.67
C VAL A 75 10.39 -2.46 3.80
N ALA A 76 10.27 -1.47 4.68
CA ALA A 76 9.05 -0.70 4.86
C ALA A 76 9.21 0.73 4.31
N MET A 77 8.24 1.15 3.53
CA MET A 77 8.01 2.55 3.18
C MET A 77 7.16 3.17 4.30
N GLN A 78 7.77 4.00 5.14
CA GLN A 78 7.07 4.73 6.20
C GLN A 78 6.46 6.01 5.63
N GLY A 79 5.39 5.82 4.87
CA GLY A 79 4.71 6.80 4.03
C GLY A 79 4.80 6.42 2.56
N ARG A 80 3.86 6.97 1.78
CA ARG A 80 3.74 6.75 0.34
C ARG A 80 3.62 8.06 -0.41
N PHE A 81 3.59 7.99 -1.74
CA PHE A 81 3.37 9.12 -2.62
C PHE A 81 1.98 9.02 -3.25
N HIS A 82 1.32 10.17 -3.40
CA HIS A 82 -0.02 10.21 -3.98
C HIS A 82 -0.05 11.08 -5.24
N TYR A 83 -0.98 10.76 -6.11
CA TYR A 83 -1.19 11.51 -7.33
C TYR A 83 -1.58 12.97 -7.06
N TYR A 84 -2.38 13.20 -6.02
CA TYR A 84 -2.81 14.54 -5.63
C TYR A 84 -1.69 15.43 -5.06
N GLU A 85 -0.52 14.88 -4.75
CA GLU A 85 0.66 15.67 -4.39
C GLU A 85 1.32 16.35 -5.62
N GLY A 86 0.77 16.13 -6.83
CA GLY A 86 1.28 16.69 -8.08
C GLY A 86 2.28 15.79 -8.80
N TYR A 87 2.52 14.59 -8.32
CA TYR A 87 3.39 13.61 -8.96
C TYR A 87 2.71 12.92 -10.14
N THR A 88 3.47 12.60 -11.17
CA THR A 88 3.01 11.69 -12.23
C THR A 88 2.83 10.28 -11.67
N MET A 89 1.99 9.46 -12.31
CA MET A 89 1.82 8.06 -11.89
C MET A 89 3.12 7.25 -11.93
N GLN A 90 4.03 7.59 -12.85
CA GLN A 90 5.36 6.99 -12.91
C GLN A 90 6.23 7.35 -11.70
N GLN A 91 6.08 8.57 -11.16
CA GLN A 91 6.77 8.98 -9.93
C GLN A 91 6.15 8.33 -8.70
N VAL A 92 4.81 8.29 -8.62
CA VAL A 92 4.09 7.63 -7.51
C VAL A 92 4.53 6.17 -7.39
N THR A 93 4.70 5.47 -8.50
CA THR A 93 5.02 4.03 -8.52
C THR A 93 6.51 3.72 -8.66
N PHE A 94 7.35 4.74 -8.81
CA PHE A 94 8.81 4.59 -8.92
C PHE A 94 9.41 3.75 -7.79
N PRO A 95 9.04 3.96 -6.50
CA PRO A 95 9.56 3.17 -5.40
C PRO A 95 9.29 1.68 -5.54
N VAL A 96 8.12 1.26 -5.99
CA VAL A 96 7.77 -0.17 -6.15
C VAL A 96 8.71 -0.85 -7.14
N ARG A 97 9.10 -0.16 -8.21
CA ARG A 97 10.08 -0.67 -9.17
C ARG A 97 11.48 -0.78 -8.58
N VAL A 98 11.86 0.20 -7.76
CA VAL A 98 13.14 0.15 -7.02
C VAL A 98 13.13 -1.02 -6.04
N LEU A 99 12.07 -1.21 -5.26
CA LEU A 99 11.94 -2.34 -4.33
C LEU A 99 12.06 -3.69 -5.04
N LYS A 100 11.53 -3.82 -6.28
CA LYS A 100 11.73 -5.03 -7.10
C LYS A 100 13.21 -5.31 -7.35
N LEU A 101 13.99 -4.29 -7.72
CA LEU A 101 15.44 -4.44 -7.96
C LEU A 101 16.24 -4.70 -6.66
N LEU A 102 15.72 -4.28 -5.50
CA LEU A 102 16.30 -4.62 -4.20
C LEU A 102 16.02 -6.07 -3.80
N GLY A 103 15.11 -6.77 -4.48
CA GLY A 103 14.90 -8.20 -4.31
C GLY A 103 13.60 -8.62 -3.64
N ILE A 104 12.63 -7.71 -3.42
CA ILE A 104 11.37 -8.11 -2.81
C ILE A 104 10.65 -9.17 -3.66
N ARG A 105 10.07 -10.13 -2.97
CA ARG A 105 9.30 -11.26 -3.52
C ARG A 105 7.80 -11.10 -3.26
N TYR A 106 7.42 -10.34 -2.24
CA TYR A 106 6.06 -10.05 -1.84
C TYR A 106 5.90 -8.56 -1.58
N LEU A 107 4.72 -8.01 -1.84
CA LEU A 107 4.36 -6.63 -1.50
C LEU A 107 3.11 -6.61 -0.63
N PHE A 108 3.23 -6.01 0.55
CA PHE A 108 2.12 -5.73 1.46
C PHE A 108 1.78 -4.25 1.37
N VAL A 109 0.53 -3.92 1.10
CA VAL A 109 0.07 -2.54 1.01
C VAL A 109 -1.05 -2.30 2.00
N SER A 110 -0.98 -1.17 2.71
CA SER A 110 -2.03 -0.75 3.63
C SER A 110 -2.47 0.67 3.32
N ASN A 111 -3.72 0.99 3.61
CA ASN A 111 -4.29 2.31 3.42
C ASN A 111 -5.44 2.59 4.40
N ALA A 112 -5.87 3.85 4.44
CA ALA A 112 -7.16 4.26 4.99
C ALA A 112 -8.19 4.35 3.86
N SER A 113 -9.45 4.01 4.13
CA SER A 113 -10.52 3.97 3.14
C SER A 113 -11.86 4.42 3.74
N GLY A 114 -12.65 5.13 2.95
CA GLY A 114 -14.04 5.43 3.24
C GLY A 114 -14.94 4.25 2.85
N GLY A 115 -15.58 3.62 3.85
CA GLY A 115 -16.49 2.49 3.63
C GLY A 115 -17.83 2.93 3.09
N VAL A 116 -18.28 2.30 2.00
CA VAL A 116 -19.66 2.48 1.47
C VAL A 116 -20.51 1.21 1.64
N ASN A 117 -19.90 0.11 2.02
CA ASN A 117 -20.61 -1.11 2.36
C ASN A 117 -21.31 -0.93 3.72
N PRO A 118 -22.65 -1.13 3.80
CA PRO A 118 -23.41 -0.90 5.04
C PRO A 118 -23.07 -1.87 6.18
N SER A 119 -22.39 -2.98 5.88
CA SER A 119 -21.92 -3.93 6.90
C SER A 119 -20.61 -3.49 7.56
N PHE A 120 -19.87 -2.56 6.97
CA PHE A 120 -18.58 -2.09 7.49
C PHE A 120 -18.78 -1.08 8.63
N ARG A 121 -17.80 -1.07 9.53
CA ARG A 121 -17.74 -0.13 10.66
C ARG A 121 -16.38 0.53 10.71
N VAL A 122 -16.32 1.73 11.22
CA VAL A 122 -15.05 2.43 11.48
C VAL A 122 -14.17 1.56 12.38
N GLY A 123 -12.92 1.36 11.95
CA GLY A 123 -11.96 0.47 12.59
C GLY A 123 -11.95 -0.97 12.07
N ASP A 124 -12.86 -1.35 11.16
CA ASP A 124 -12.78 -2.65 10.48
C ASP A 124 -11.53 -2.72 9.59
N LEU A 125 -10.94 -3.91 9.51
CA LEU A 125 -9.90 -4.25 8.54
C LEU A 125 -10.56 -4.92 7.34
N MET A 126 -10.46 -4.29 6.16
CA MET A 126 -10.95 -4.83 4.91
C MET A 126 -9.79 -5.39 4.08
N VAL A 127 -9.75 -6.70 3.89
CA VAL A 127 -8.86 -7.32 2.90
C VAL A 127 -9.34 -6.92 1.50
N ILE A 128 -8.43 -6.35 0.71
CA ILE A 128 -8.73 -5.95 -0.66
C ILE A 128 -8.64 -7.19 -1.53
N THR A 129 -9.77 -7.57 -2.13
CA THR A 129 -9.87 -8.74 -3.02
C THR A 129 -9.73 -8.38 -4.49
N ASP A 130 -10.09 -7.14 -4.84
CA ASP A 130 -9.98 -6.58 -6.18
C ASP A 130 -10.02 -5.05 -6.12
N HIS A 131 -9.85 -4.36 -7.26
CA HIS A 131 -9.97 -2.92 -7.31
C HIS A 131 -10.65 -2.40 -8.57
N ILE A 132 -11.19 -1.19 -8.47
CA ILE A 132 -11.66 -0.39 -9.60
C ILE A 132 -10.74 0.81 -9.72
N ASN A 133 -10.08 0.95 -10.87
CA ASN A 133 -9.15 2.04 -11.12
C ASN A 133 -9.84 3.23 -11.78
N LEU A 134 -10.08 4.29 -11.01
CA LEU A 134 -10.54 5.59 -11.52
C LEU A 134 -9.40 6.64 -11.57
N MET A 135 -8.14 6.18 -11.47
CA MET A 135 -6.93 6.97 -11.54
C MET A 135 -6.24 6.80 -12.91
N PRO A 136 -5.34 7.70 -13.33
CA PRO A 136 -4.48 7.43 -14.49
C PRO A 136 -3.67 6.15 -14.29
N ASN A 137 -3.57 5.33 -15.36
CA ASN A 137 -2.84 4.08 -15.27
C ASN A 137 -1.31 4.32 -15.33
N PRO A 138 -0.51 3.81 -14.38
CA PRO A 138 0.94 4.02 -14.33
C PRO A 138 1.71 3.36 -15.49
N LEU A 139 1.08 2.46 -16.25
CA LEU A 139 1.69 1.78 -17.39
C LEU A 139 1.45 2.50 -18.73
N ILE A 140 0.77 3.66 -18.73
CA ILE A 140 0.64 4.49 -19.93
C ILE A 140 2.03 5.02 -20.33
N GLY A 141 2.35 4.87 -21.61
CA GLY A 141 3.64 5.24 -22.18
C GLY A 141 4.43 4.04 -22.69
N PRO A 142 5.73 4.18 -23.00
CA PRO A 142 6.58 3.09 -23.44
C PRO A 142 6.70 1.99 -22.37
N ASN A 143 6.57 0.73 -22.81
CA ASN A 143 6.76 -0.40 -21.90
C ASN A 143 8.22 -0.56 -21.48
N MET A 144 8.45 -0.93 -20.22
CA MET A 144 9.75 -1.37 -19.69
C MET A 144 9.75 -2.90 -19.66
N ALA A 145 10.17 -3.51 -20.78
CA ALA A 145 10.09 -4.96 -21.00
C ALA A 145 10.87 -5.78 -19.96
N GLU A 146 11.91 -5.19 -19.35
CA GLU A 146 12.68 -5.80 -18.27
C GLU A 146 11.84 -6.07 -17.01
N PHE A 147 10.76 -5.34 -16.84
CA PHE A 147 9.87 -5.50 -15.69
C PHE A 147 8.66 -6.37 -15.99
N GLY A 148 8.21 -6.42 -17.26
CA GLY A 148 7.05 -7.23 -17.59
C GLY A 148 6.47 -6.95 -18.99
N PRO A 149 5.39 -7.66 -19.35
CA PRO A 149 4.75 -7.55 -20.65
C PRO A 149 4.04 -6.20 -20.83
N ARG A 150 3.82 -5.80 -22.09
CA ARG A 150 3.07 -4.58 -22.42
C ARG A 150 1.64 -4.59 -21.86
N PHE A 151 1.03 -5.75 -21.81
CA PHE A 151 -0.34 -5.97 -21.35
C PHE A 151 -0.34 -7.03 -20.25
N PRO A 152 -0.08 -6.62 -18.98
CA PRO A 152 -0.11 -7.56 -17.86
C PRO A 152 -1.54 -8.00 -17.57
N ASP A 153 -1.68 -9.26 -17.19
CA ASP A 153 -2.95 -9.79 -16.71
C ASP A 153 -3.20 -9.29 -15.29
N MET A 154 -4.36 -8.62 -15.10
CA MET A 154 -4.80 -8.09 -13.80
C MET A 154 -5.81 -9.00 -13.11
N HIS A 155 -6.17 -10.15 -13.71
CA HIS A 155 -6.98 -11.15 -13.03
C HIS A 155 -6.25 -11.64 -11.77
N ASN A 156 -6.92 -11.67 -10.64
CA ASN A 156 -6.31 -11.98 -9.34
C ASN A 156 -5.08 -11.10 -9.02
N CYS A 157 -5.20 -9.78 -9.20
CA CYS A 157 -4.11 -8.85 -8.94
C CYS A 157 -3.72 -8.77 -7.45
N TYR A 158 -4.61 -9.16 -6.55
CA TYR A 158 -4.31 -9.50 -5.15
C TYR A 158 -4.16 -11.01 -5.04
N ASP A 159 -3.08 -11.45 -4.39
CA ASP A 159 -2.70 -12.85 -4.37
C ASP A 159 -3.63 -13.70 -3.48
N GLN A 160 -4.26 -14.71 -4.07
CA GLN A 160 -5.24 -15.54 -3.38
C GLN A 160 -4.63 -16.38 -2.26
N HIS A 161 -3.37 -16.80 -2.39
CA HIS A 161 -2.68 -17.55 -1.32
C HIS A 161 -2.43 -16.65 -0.11
N LEU A 162 -2.07 -15.39 -0.34
CA LEU A 162 -1.90 -14.41 0.75
C LEU A 162 -3.24 -14.07 1.41
N ILE A 163 -4.33 -13.96 0.63
CA ILE A 163 -5.68 -13.74 1.19
C ILE A 163 -6.12 -14.93 2.06
N ILE A 164 -5.93 -16.16 1.58
CA ILE A 164 -6.24 -17.38 2.36
C ILE A 164 -5.38 -17.45 3.63
N LEU A 165 -4.09 -17.13 3.54
CA LEU A 165 -3.20 -17.07 4.70
C LEU A 165 -3.70 -16.04 5.73
N ALA A 166 -4.07 -14.83 5.29
CA ALA A 166 -4.61 -13.77 6.15
C ALA A 166 -5.90 -14.22 6.85
N THR A 167 -6.82 -14.87 6.11
CA THR A 167 -8.09 -15.38 6.64
C THR A 167 -7.85 -16.38 7.75
N ARG A 168 -6.99 -17.38 7.52
CA ARG A 168 -6.65 -18.40 8.52
C ARG A 168 -6.04 -17.77 9.78
N ILE A 169 -5.06 -16.89 9.62
CA ILE A 169 -4.42 -16.21 10.75
C ILE A 169 -5.44 -15.38 11.54
N ALA A 170 -6.31 -14.67 10.84
CA ALA A 170 -7.34 -13.85 11.48
C ALA A 170 -8.31 -14.69 12.31
N GLU A 171 -8.72 -15.85 11.80
CA GLU A 171 -9.56 -16.83 12.55
C GLU A 171 -8.83 -17.33 13.80
N GLU A 172 -7.56 -17.72 13.69
CA GLU A 172 -6.74 -18.19 14.81
C GLU A 172 -6.53 -17.13 15.90
N LYS A 173 -6.42 -15.85 15.48
CA LYS A 173 -6.17 -14.71 16.39
C LYS A 173 -7.45 -14.01 16.87
N GLY A 174 -8.61 -14.38 16.36
CA GLY A 174 -9.86 -13.68 16.65
C GLY A 174 -9.93 -12.27 16.06
N ILE A 175 -9.19 -12.01 14.97
CA ILE A 175 -9.22 -10.74 14.25
C ILE A 175 -10.38 -10.80 13.26
N LYS A 176 -11.36 -9.89 13.42
CA LYS A 176 -12.45 -9.77 12.46
C LYS A 176 -11.94 -9.13 11.17
N LEU A 177 -12.07 -9.81 10.04
CA LEU A 177 -11.81 -9.27 8.72
C LEU A 177 -13.11 -9.02 7.95
N GLN A 178 -13.08 -7.98 7.16
CA GLN A 178 -14.02 -7.73 6.05
C GLN A 178 -13.30 -8.00 4.73
N TYR A 179 -14.06 -8.14 3.66
CA TYR A 179 -13.53 -8.35 2.31
C TYR A 179 -14.25 -7.41 1.37
N GLY A 180 -13.51 -6.78 0.45
CA GLY A 180 -14.11 -5.79 -0.44
C GLY A 180 -13.26 -5.44 -1.64
N VAL A 181 -13.88 -4.65 -2.52
CA VAL A 181 -13.25 -4.06 -3.70
C VAL A 181 -12.85 -2.63 -3.37
N TYR A 182 -11.62 -2.24 -3.70
CA TYR A 182 -11.11 -0.90 -3.46
C TYR A 182 -11.26 -0.02 -4.70
N VAL A 183 -11.87 1.16 -4.57
CA VAL A 183 -11.96 2.15 -5.65
C VAL A 183 -10.85 3.18 -5.47
N GLY A 184 -9.91 3.21 -6.41
CA GLY A 184 -8.86 4.22 -6.44
C GLY A 184 -9.31 5.51 -7.14
N GLY A 185 -9.55 6.56 -6.38
CA GLY A 185 -9.81 7.91 -6.84
C GLY A 185 -8.58 8.81 -6.80
N THR A 186 -8.62 9.95 -7.47
CA THR A 186 -7.47 10.87 -7.56
C THR A 186 -7.27 11.73 -6.31
N GLY A 187 -8.33 12.03 -5.56
CA GLY A 187 -8.29 13.08 -4.54
C GLY A 187 -7.97 14.47 -5.14
N PRO A 188 -7.54 15.47 -4.34
CA PRO A 188 -7.36 15.46 -2.89
C PRO A 188 -8.64 15.66 -2.07
N THR A 189 -9.77 15.97 -2.74
CA THR A 189 -11.05 16.14 -2.04
C THR A 189 -11.58 14.79 -1.56
N PHE A 190 -12.18 14.77 -0.39
CA PHE A 190 -13.06 13.68 -0.02
C PHE A 190 -14.25 13.64 -0.97
N GLU A 191 -14.85 12.48 -1.09
CA GLU A 191 -15.94 12.22 -2.01
C GLU A 191 -17.21 12.96 -1.60
N THR A 192 -17.93 13.45 -2.61
CA THR A 192 -19.30 13.95 -2.43
C THR A 192 -20.25 12.79 -2.11
N GLN A 193 -21.42 13.10 -1.56
CA GLN A 193 -22.47 12.10 -1.33
C GLN A 193 -22.93 11.39 -2.63
N ALA A 194 -22.80 12.07 -3.78
CA ALA A 194 -23.13 11.46 -5.08
C ALA A 194 -22.06 10.45 -5.51
N GLU A 195 -20.78 10.76 -5.26
CA GLU A 195 -19.65 9.85 -5.52
C GLU A 195 -19.71 8.62 -4.59
N TYR A 196 -20.02 8.77 -3.32
CA TYR A 196 -20.22 7.63 -2.43
C TYR A 196 -21.39 6.73 -2.88
N ARG A 197 -22.51 7.30 -3.36
CA ARG A 197 -23.59 6.51 -3.96
C ARG A 197 -23.15 5.81 -5.24
N TYR A 198 -22.34 6.46 -6.06
CA TYR A 198 -21.75 5.86 -7.25
C TYR A 198 -20.81 4.69 -6.89
N PHE A 199 -19.90 4.87 -5.94
CA PHE A 199 -18.99 3.81 -5.48
C PHE A 199 -19.75 2.62 -4.91
N LYS A 200 -20.78 2.87 -4.11
CA LYS A 200 -21.68 1.80 -3.64
C LYS A 200 -22.35 1.06 -4.79
N ALA A 201 -22.79 1.77 -5.83
CA ALA A 201 -23.47 1.16 -6.99
C ALA A 201 -22.52 0.27 -7.81
N ILE A 202 -21.23 0.64 -7.92
CA ILE A 202 -20.20 -0.17 -8.59
C ILE A 202 -19.53 -1.19 -7.66
N GLY A 203 -19.90 -1.22 -6.37
CA GLY A 203 -19.50 -2.25 -5.42
C GLY A 203 -18.12 -2.07 -4.79
N GLY A 204 -17.63 -0.83 -4.60
CA GLY A 204 -16.31 -0.61 -4.05
C GLY A 204 -16.22 0.50 -3.01
N ASP A 205 -15.22 0.41 -2.15
CA ASP A 205 -14.93 1.33 -1.06
C ASP A 205 -13.82 2.32 -1.44
N ALA A 206 -13.97 3.59 -1.03
CA ALA A 206 -13.24 4.71 -1.59
C ALA A 206 -11.87 4.97 -0.96
N GLY A 207 -10.86 5.25 -1.80
CA GLY A 207 -9.57 5.74 -1.35
C GLY A 207 -8.75 6.35 -2.50
N MET A 208 -7.60 6.95 -2.16
CA MET A 208 -6.82 7.80 -3.07
C MET A 208 -5.40 7.27 -3.32
N SER A 209 -5.18 5.95 -3.16
CA SER A 209 -3.85 5.33 -3.23
C SER A 209 -3.91 3.91 -3.76
N THR A 210 -2.86 3.13 -3.49
CA THR A 210 -2.81 1.65 -3.56
C THR A 210 -2.92 1.05 -4.96
N VAL A 211 -3.94 1.41 -5.74
CA VAL A 211 -4.18 0.85 -7.08
C VAL A 211 -2.97 1.01 -8.00
N PRO A 212 -2.31 2.18 -8.11
CA PRO A 212 -1.13 2.32 -8.96
C PRO A 212 0.03 1.42 -8.54
N GLU A 213 0.28 1.27 -7.22
CA GLU A 213 1.33 0.40 -6.70
C GLU A 213 1.03 -1.07 -7.02
N VAL A 214 -0.23 -1.51 -6.88
CA VAL A 214 -0.66 -2.87 -7.21
C VAL A 214 -0.51 -3.15 -8.70
N ILE A 215 -0.92 -2.22 -9.58
CA ILE A 215 -0.76 -2.35 -11.03
C ILE A 215 0.72 -2.57 -11.40
N VAL A 216 1.61 -1.76 -10.83
CA VAL A 216 3.05 -1.85 -11.13
C VAL A 216 3.67 -3.10 -10.50
N ALA A 217 3.28 -3.50 -9.31
CA ALA A 217 3.72 -4.75 -8.69
C ALA A 217 3.29 -5.96 -9.52
N ARG A 218 2.03 -5.98 -9.97
CA ARG A 218 1.50 -7.05 -10.81
C ARG A 218 2.19 -7.11 -12.17
N HIS A 219 2.49 -5.96 -12.79
CA HIS A 219 3.31 -5.88 -14.01
C HIS A 219 4.67 -6.59 -13.87
N MET A 220 5.24 -6.56 -12.66
CA MET A 220 6.53 -7.19 -12.32
C MET A 220 6.38 -8.59 -11.70
N SER A 221 5.18 -9.17 -11.76
CA SER A 221 4.86 -10.48 -11.18
C SER A 221 5.18 -10.59 -9.67
N ILE A 222 4.96 -9.51 -8.93
CA ILE A 222 5.09 -9.51 -7.46
C ILE A 222 3.71 -9.86 -6.88
N PRO A 223 3.55 -10.94 -6.09
CA PRO A 223 2.35 -11.20 -5.30
C PRO A 223 2.06 -10.05 -4.34
N VAL A 224 0.80 -9.58 -4.32
CA VAL A 224 0.39 -8.44 -3.50
C VAL A 224 -0.69 -8.87 -2.51
N PHE A 225 -0.53 -8.44 -1.26
CA PHE A 225 -1.58 -8.44 -0.25
C PHE A 225 -1.95 -7.00 0.09
N GLY A 226 -3.23 -6.68 0.09
CA GLY A 226 -3.74 -5.35 0.42
C GLY A 226 -4.75 -5.37 1.54
N VAL A 227 -4.63 -4.42 2.48
CA VAL A 227 -5.62 -4.20 3.54
C VAL A 227 -5.94 -2.72 3.68
N SER A 228 -7.23 -2.42 3.79
CA SER A 228 -7.72 -1.08 4.12
C SER A 228 -8.20 -1.05 5.56
N VAL A 229 -7.88 0.04 6.27
CA VAL A 229 -8.57 0.40 7.50
C VAL A 229 -9.77 1.26 7.12
N ILE A 230 -10.96 0.86 7.50
CA ILE A 230 -12.18 1.68 7.31
C ILE A 230 -12.14 2.81 8.35
N THR A 231 -11.94 4.04 7.89
CA THR A 231 -11.74 5.21 8.77
C THR A 231 -12.97 6.08 8.90
N ASN A 232 -13.87 6.00 7.94
CA ASN A 232 -15.15 6.69 7.93
C ASN A 232 -16.19 5.88 7.15
N CYS A 233 -17.47 6.16 7.41
CA CYS A 233 -18.59 5.59 6.66
C CYS A 233 -19.12 6.67 5.71
N GLY A 234 -18.78 6.60 4.42
CA GLY A 234 -19.06 7.65 3.44
C GLY A 234 -20.55 7.96 3.18
N LEU A 235 -21.44 7.07 3.60
CA LEU A 235 -22.90 7.27 3.50
C LEU A 235 -23.54 7.72 4.84
N SER A 236 -22.74 8.04 5.87
CA SER A 236 -23.23 8.66 7.11
C SER A 236 -23.32 10.17 6.96
N ASP A 237 -24.09 10.81 7.83
CA ASP A 237 -24.17 12.28 7.93
C ASP A 237 -22.95 12.87 8.67
N GLU A 238 -22.02 12.03 9.14
CA GLU A 238 -20.81 12.47 9.83
C GLU A 238 -19.77 12.95 8.82
N VAL A 239 -19.27 14.15 9.03
CA VAL A 239 -18.18 14.74 8.24
C VAL A 239 -16.88 14.37 8.93
N GLY A 240 -16.11 13.47 8.31
CA GLY A 240 -14.74 13.14 8.76
C GLY A 240 -13.72 14.12 8.20
N ASP A 241 -12.65 14.35 8.97
CA ASP A 241 -11.48 15.10 8.51
C ASP A 241 -10.23 14.21 8.47
N HIS A 242 -9.10 14.78 8.03
CA HIS A 242 -7.84 14.03 7.93
C HIS A 242 -7.29 13.58 9.30
N GLU A 243 -7.51 14.36 10.35
CA GLU A 243 -7.10 13.99 11.72
C GLU A 243 -7.89 12.78 12.22
N ASP A 244 -9.19 12.72 11.89
CA ASP A 244 -10.03 11.55 12.19
C ASP A 244 -9.53 10.30 11.46
N VAL A 245 -9.17 10.43 10.19
CA VAL A 245 -8.58 9.35 9.39
C VAL A 245 -7.30 8.83 10.04
N GLN A 246 -6.38 9.72 10.45
CA GLN A 246 -5.15 9.35 11.15
C GLN A 246 -5.43 8.65 12.48
N ARG A 247 -6.34 9.20 13.29
CA ARG A 247 -6.70 8.65 14.59
C ARG A 247 -7.33 7.25 14.49
N GLN A 248 -8.24 7.04 13.55
CA GLN A 248 -8.88 5.73 13.34
C GLN A 248 -7.87 4.74 12.74
N GLY A 249 -7.02 5.19 11.82
CA GLY A 249 -5.92 4.41 11.28
C GLY A 249 -4.99 3.90 12.38
N ALA A 250 -4.54 4.76 13.28
CA ALA A 250 -3.66 4.39 14.39
C ALA A 250 -4.31 3.35 15.33
N LYS A 251 -5.59 3.51 15.66
CA LYS A 251 -6.31 2.55 16.52
C LYS A 251 -6.43 1.16 15.87
N ALA A 252 -6.78 1.09 14.60
CA ALA A 252 -6.91 -0.17 13.87
C ALA A 252 -5.54 -0.76 13.48
N GLY A 253 -4.52 0.08 13.39
CA GLY A 253 -3.15 -0.28 13.05
C GLY A 253 -2.55 -1.36 13.94
N VAL A 254 -2.97 -1.44 15.21
CA VAL A 254 -2.50 -2.48 16.14
C VAL A 254 -2.92 -3.87 15.65
N LYS A 255 -4.20 -4.04 15.26
CA LYS A 255 -4.71 -5.33 14.72
C LYS A 255 -4.11 -5.64 13.35
N MET A 256 -3.95 -4.63 12.51
CA MET A 256 -3.29 -4.78 11.22
C MET A 256 -1.83 -5.21 11.40
N ALA A 257 -1.12 -4.62 12.36
CA ALA A 257 0.26 -4.99 12.67
C ALA A 257 0.37 -6.46 13.08
N GLU A 258 -0.52 -6.93 13.96
CA GLU A 258 -0.56 -8.34 14.38
C GLU A 258 -0.80 -9.26 13.19
N LEU A 259 -1.75 -8.92 12.30
CA LEU A 259 -2.03 -9.68 11.09
C LEU A 259 -0.80 -9.73 10.16
N PHE A 260 -0.16 -8.58 9.88
CA PHE A 260 1.00 -8.51 8.99
C PHE A 260 2.19 -9.29 9.55
N MET A 261 2.47 -9.17 10.85
CA MET A 261 3.57 -9.89 11.51
C MET A 261 3.39 -11.40 11.38
N GLU A 262 2.21 -11.91 11.71
CA GLU A 262 1.94 -13.35 11.62
C GLU A 262 1.92 -13.85 10.16
N MET A 263 1.42 -13.04 9.21
CA MET A 263 1.50 -13.39 7.79
C MET A 263 2.96 -13.48 7.34
N ILE A 264 3.78 -12.46 7.65
CA ILE A 264 5.19 -12.40 7.23
C ILE A 264 5.99 -13.55 7.82
N LYS A 265 5.71 -13.94 9.07
CA LYS A 265 6.31 -15.12 9.71
C LYS A 265 6.02 -16.42 8.96
N ASN A 266 4.86 -16.51 8.34
CA ASN A 266 4.36 -17.72 7.68
C ASN A 266 4.50 -17.72 6.14
N LEU A 267 5.28 -16.80 5.55
CA LEU A 267 5.61 -16.76 4.11
C LEU A 267 6.55 -17.87 3.65
#